data_b402499e539bed76d623da5b0643a8b6
#
_entry.id   b402499e539bed76d623da5b0643a8b6
#
_cell.length_a   1.000
_cell.length_b   1.000
_cell.length_c   1.000
_cell.angle_alpha   90.00
_cell.angle_beta   90.00
_cell.angle_gamma   90.00
#
_symmetry.space_group_name_H-M   'P 1'
#
loop_
_entity.id
_entity.type
_entity.pdbx_description
1 polymer ?
#
loop_
_entity_poly.entity_id
_entity_poly.type
_entity_poly.pdbx_seq_one_letter_code
_entity_poly.pdbx_strand_id
1 'polypeptide(L)'
;MAKGAGETQEDWRVRVMSILESCAAMMQRIVHGPKAVIACVQGTATAAGCQLVSACDLAIASSDAKFCTPGVNLGAFCTTPLVGIGRNLSRKHALEMAL
;
A
#
# COMPACT_ATOMS: atom_id res chain seq x y z
N MET A 1 -3.09 13.59 -0.73
CA MET A 1 -2.39 14.38 -1.78
C MET A 1 -3.00 15.78 -1.82
N ALA A 2 -2.19 16.79 -1.58
CA ALA A 2 -2.65 18.17 -1.56
C ALA A 2 -2.82 18.72 -3.00
N LYS A 3 -3.73 19.70 -3.14
CA LYS A 3 -3.95 20.45 -4.37
C LYS A 3 -2.78 21.43 -4.57
N GLY A 4 -2.25 21.50 -5.79
CA GLY A 4 -1.17 22.42 -6.15
C GLY A 4 -1.65 23.88 -6.22
N ALA A 5 -0.71 24.82 -6.07
CA ALA A 5 -1.01 26.24 -6.25
C ALA A 5 -1.46 26.52 -7.70
N GLY A 6 -2.65 27.12 -7.86
CA GLY A 6 -3.22 27.40 -9.17
C GLY A 6 -3.90 26.23 -9.89
N GLU A 7 -3.87 25.03 -9.31
CA GLU A 7 -4.56 23.86 -9.86
C GLU A 7 -6.08 23.97 -9.65
N THR A 8 -6.86 23.70 -10.68
CA THR A 8 -8.33 23.64 -10.54
C THR A 8 -8.76 22.38 -9.76
N GLN A 9 -9.98 22.33 -9.27
CA GLN A 9 -10.51 21.15 -8.58
C GLN A 9 -10.59 19.94 -9.53
N GLU A 10 -10.91 20.17 -10.79
CA GLU A 10 -11.00 19.11 -11.79
C GLU A 10 -9.61 18.58 -12.16
N ASP A 11 -8.63 19.46 -12.40
CA ASP A 11 -7.25 19.05 -12.68
C ASP A 11 -6.67 18.20 -11.53
N TRP A 12 -6.92 18.64 -10.29
CA TRP A 12 -6.51 17.88 -9.10
C TRP A 12 -7.16 16.48 -9.08
N ARG A 13 -8.45 16.37 -9.35
CA ARG A 13 -9.16 15.08 -9.41
C ARG A 13 -8.59 14.18 -10.48
N VAL A 14 -8.40 14.69 -11.70
CA VAL A 14 -7.83 13.93 -12.82
C VAL A 14 -6.44 13.42 -12.46
N ARG A 15 -5.59 14.28 -11.91
CA ARG A 15 -4.24 13.91 -11.48
C ARG A 15 -4.26 12.83 -10.39
N VAL A 16 -5.08 12.98 -9.38
CA VAL A 16 -5.20 12.01 -8.27
C VAL A 16 -5.72 10.67 -8.80
N MET A 17 -6.74 10.67 -9.66
CA MET A 17 -7.27 9.44 -10.26
C MET A 17 -6.22 8.72 -11.10
N SER A 18 -5.46 9.42 -11.92
CA SER A 18 -4.39 8.84 -12.74
C SER A 18 -3.33 8.16 -11.85
N ILE A 19 -2.95 8.76 -10.73
CA ILE A 19 -2.00 8.17 -9.77
C ILE A 19 -2.59 6.90 -9.15
N LEU A 20 -3.84 6.94 -8.70
CA LEU A 20 -4.51 5.79 -8.10
C LEU A 20 -4.66 4.62 -9.08
N GLU A 21 -5.04 4.91 -10.33
CA GLU A 21 -5.15 3.92 -11.40
C GLU A 21 -3.81 3.27 -11.72
N SER A 22 -2.74 4.07 -11.80
CA SER A 22 -1.38 3.56 -12.03
C SER A 22 -0.92 2.66 -10.89
N CYS A 23 -1.19 3.04 -9.64
CA CYS A 23 -0.88 2.21 -8.47
C CYS A 23 -1.68 0.90 -8.49
N ALA A 24 -2.97 0.97 -8.79
CA ALA A 24 -3.82 -0.22 -8.87
C ALA A 24 -3.36 -1.17 -9.99
N ALA A 25 -3.03 -0.63 -11.16
CA ALA A 25 -2.52 -1.42 -12.27
C ALA A 25 -1.19 -2.12 -11.93
N MET A 26 -0.29 -1.43 -11.23
CA MET A 26 0.97 -2.01 -10.77
C MET A 26 0.72 -3.18 -9.81
N MET A 27 -0.12 -3.00 -8.80
CA MET A 27 -0.46 -4.06 -7.83
C MET A 27 -1.10 -5.27 -8.53
N GLN A 28 -2.00 -5.03 -9.47
CA GLN A 28 -2.65 -6.11 -10.23
C GLN A 28 -1.67 -6.87 -11.13
N ARG A 29 -0.69 -6.19 -11.71
CA ARG A 29 0.37 -6.87 -12.48
C ARG A 29 1.22 -7.79 -11.61
N ILE A 30 1.45 -7.45 -10.36
CA ILE A 30 2.16 -8.33 -9.41
C ILE A 30 1.29 -9.54 -9.10
N VAL A 31 0.04 -9.33 -8.69
CA VAL A 31 -0.88 -10.39 -8.25
C VAL A 31 -1.25 -11.37 -9.37
N HIS A 32 -1.41 -10.88 -10.60
CA HIS A 32 -1.86 -11.69 -11.75
C HIS A 32 -0.75 -12.00 -12.75
N GLY A 33 0.47 -11.56 -12.46
CA GLY A 33 1.60 -11.79 -13.36
C GLY A 33 2.01 -13.26 -13.43
N PRO A 34 2.68 -13.66 -14.51
CA PRO A 34 3.08 -15.08 -14.70
C PRO A 34 4.36 -15.45 -13.95
N LYS A 35 4.96 -14.55 -13.21
CA LYS A 35 6.22 -14.75 -12.48
C LYS A 35 6.01 -14.47 -11.00
N ALA A 36 6.61 -15.30 -10.15
CA ALA A 36 6.66 -15.02 -8.72
C ALA A 36 7.47 -13.75 -8.44
N VAL A 37 6.90 -12.88 -7.64
CA VAL A 37 7.50 -11.60 -7.21
C VAL A 37 7.86 -11.68 -5.73
N ILE A 38 9.12 -11.42 -5.41
CA ILE A 38 9.65 -11.48 -4.05
C ILE A 38 9.94 -10.05 -3.56
N ALA A 39 9.28 -9.64 -2.50
CA ALA A 39 9.62 -8.39 -1.83
C ALA A 39 10.86 -8.56 -0.96
N CYS A 40 11.88 -7.72 -1.13
CA CYS A 40 13.04 -7.65 -0.26
C CYS A 40 12.97 -6.33 0.52
N VAL A 41 12.69 -6.41 1.82
CA VAL A 41 12.43 -5.24 2.68
C VAL A 41 13.58 -5.03 3.63
N GLN A 42 14.35 -3.95 3.43
CA GLN A 42 15.49 -3.60 4.28
C GLN A 42 15.24 -2.39 5.20
N GLY A 43 14.05 -1.82 5.18
CA GLY A 43 13.71 -0.64 5.95
C GLY A 43 12.23 -0.60 6.32
N THR A 44 11.64 0.58 6.33
CA THR A 44 10.23 0.74 6.68
C THR A 44 9.33 0.64 5.45
N ALA A 45 8.42 -0.35 5.45
CA ALA A 45 7.30 -0.44 4.52
C ALA A 45 6.05 0.17 5.17
N THR A 46 5.57 1.30 4.66
CA THR A 46 4.44 2.02 5.26
C THR A 46 3.31 2.25 4.25
N ALA A 47 2.07 2.21 4.69
CA ALA A 47 0.87 2.47 3.89
C ALA A 47 0.89 1.71 2.54
N ALA A 48 1.01 2.43 1.41
CA ALA A 48 1.13 1.83 0.08
C ALA A 48 2.36 0.92 -0.07
N GLY A 49 3.44 1.15 0.68
CA GLY A 49 4.58 0.24 0.76
C GLY A 49 4.22 -1.10 1.38
N CYS A 50 3.42 -1.12 2.45
CA CYS A 50 2.86 -2.35 3.01
C CYS A 50 1.93 -3.06 2.01
N GLN A 51 1.13 -2.29 1.28
CA GLN A 51 0.27 -2.83 0.22
C GLN A 51 1.10 -3.52 -0.87
N LEU A 52 2.19 -2.88 -1.30
CA LEU A 52 3.10 -3.44 -2.30
C LEU A 52 3.68 -4.78 -1.82
N VAL A 53 4.18 -4.84 -0.59
CA VAL A 53 4.70 -6.10 -0.01
C VAL A 53 3.61 -7.16 0.05
N SER A 54 2.39 -6.80 0.47
CA SER A 54 1.26 -7.74 0.55
C SER A 54 0.77 -8.25 -0.81
N ALA A 55 1.06 -7.54 -1.90
CA ALA A 55 0.75 -7.96 -3.25
C ALA A 55 1.79 -8.92 -3.84
N CYS A 56 3.00 -8.98 -3.28
CA CYS A 56 4.03 -9.91 -3.69
C CYS A 56 3.74 -11.34 -3.23
N ASP A 57 4.29 -12.34 -3.92
CA ASP A 57 4.10 -13.75 -3.60
C ASP A 57 4.88 -14.17 -2.36
N LEU A 58 6.06 -13.62 -2.17
CA LEU A 58 6.92 -13.86 -1.01
C LEU A 58 7.49 -12.54 -0.49
N ALA A 59 7.84 -12.53 0.79
CA ALA A 59 8.54 -11.41 1.41
C ALA A 59 9.73 -11.91 2.24
N ILE A 60 10.87 -11.27 2.03
CA ILE A 60 12.08 -11.42 2.83
C ILE A 60 12.37 -10.06 3.44
N ALA A 61 12.55 -10.01 4.75
CA ALA A 61 12.78 -8.77 5.46
C ALA A 61 14.03 -8.86 6.33
N SER A 62 14.75 -7.74 6.46
CA SER A 62 15.82 -7.63 7.45
C SER A 62 15.23 -7.61 8.87
N SER A 63 16.06 -7.92 9.86
CA SER A 63 15.67 -7.85 11.29
C SER A 63 15.17 -6.47 11.72
N ASP A 64 15.63 -5.42 11.05
CA ASP A 64 15.30 -4.03 11.36
C ASP A 64 14.12 -3.48 10.52
N ALA A 65 13.59 -4.29 9.61
CA ALA A 65 12.45 -3.90 8.80
C ALA A 65 11.21 -3.67 9.66
N LYS A 66 10.46 -2.63 9.32
CA LYS A 66 9.21 -2.27 10.01
C LYS A 66 8.07 -2.18 9.02
N PHE A 67 6.89 -2.59 9.47
CA PHE A 67 5.67 -2.56 8.67
C PHE A 67 4.59 -1.80 9.43
N CYS A 68 3.93 -0.85 8.77
CA CYS A 68 2.88 -0.08 9.42
C CYS A 68 1.86 0.48 8.42
N THR A 69 0.65 0.69 8.92
CA THR A 69 -0.42 1.39 8.20
C THR A 69 -0.92 2.57 9.02
N PRO A 70 -0.14 3.67 9.08
CA PRO A 70 -0.31 4.74 10.07
C PRO A 70 -1.42 5.74 9.74
N GLY A 71 -2.32 5.44 8.81
CA GLY A 71 -3.39 6.34 8.41
C GLY A 71 -4.26 6.82 9.57
N VAL A 72 -4.48 5.98 10.58
CA VAL A 72 -5.26 6.31 11.78
C VAL A 72 -4.68 7.48 12.56
N ASN A 73 -3.36 7.68 12.55
CA ASN A 73 -2.70 8.81 13.18
C ASN A 73 -3.04 10.16 12.50
N LEU A 74 -3.56 10.10 11.27
CA LEU A 74 -4.00 11.24 10.48
C LEU A 74 -5.53 11.31 10.35
N GLY A 75 -6.26 10.51 11.13
CA GLY A 75 -7.71 10.41 11.04
C GLY A 75 -8.23 9.70 9.77
N ALA A 76 -7.36 8.93 9.11
CA ALA A 76 -7.71 8.14 7.92
C ALA A 76 -7.46 6.65 8.18
N PHE A 77 -8.23 5.80 7.53
CA PHE A 77 -8.04 4.35 7.61
C PHE A 77 -7.36 3.84 6.34
N CYS A 78 -6.32 3.02 6.48
CA CYS A 78 -5.58 2.45 5.36
C CYS A 78 -6.38 1.30 4.70
N THR A 79 -7.47 1.62 4.01
CA THR A 79 -8.40 0.63 3.44
C THR A 79 -7.76 -0.25 2.38
N THR A 80 -7.12 0.35 1.38
CA THR A 80 -6.53 -0.39 0.26
C THR A 80 -5.37 -1.29 0.68
N PRO A 81 -4.43 -0.87 1.54
CA PRO A 81 -3.41 -1.77 2.09
C PRO A 81 -3.99 -2.96 2.84
N LEU A 82 -5.06 -2.74 3.61
CA LEU A 82 -5.66 -3.78 4.44
C LEU A 82 -6.32 -4.91 3.66
N VAL A 83 -6.72 -4.70 2.42
CA VAL A 83 -7.23 -5.78 1.57
C VAL A 83 -6.17 -6.87 1.36
N GLY A 84 -4.94 -6.48 1.02
CA GLY A 84 -3.83 -7.42 0.86
C GLY A 84 -3.32 -7.97 2.20
N ILE A 85 -3.12 -7.09 3.17
CA ILE A 85 -2.64 -7.45 4.51
C ILE A 85 -3.57 -8.46 5.19
N GLY A 86 -4.88 -8.23 5.14
CA GLY A 86 -5.88 -9.11 5.74
C GLY A 86 -6.00 -10.48 5.09
N ARG A 87 -5.50 -10.64 3.86
CA ARG A 87 -5.40 -11.94 3.17
C ARG A 87 -4.14 -12.72 3.53
N ASN A 88 -3.11 -12.06 4.02
CA ASN A 88 -1.80 -12.64 4.32
C ASN A 88 -1.52 -12.81 5.80
N LEU A 89 -2.21 -12.08 6.66
CA LEU A 89 -2.05 -12.14 8.12
C LEU A 89 -3.28 -12.71 8.81
N SER A 90 -3.09 -13.22 10.03
CA SER A 90 -4.23 -13.55 10.88
C SER A 90 -5.06 -12.28 11.16
N ARG A 91 -6.35 -12.45 11.42
CA ARG A 91 -7.25 -11.32 11.69
C ARG A 91 -6.74 -10.41 12.82
N LYS A 92 -6.17 -10.98 13.86
CA LYS A 92 -5.66 -10.20 15.01
C LYS A 92 -4.46 -9.35 14.62
N HIS A 93 -3.49 -9.91 13.92
CA HIS A 93 -2.32 -9.16 13.45
C HIS A 93 -2.68 -8.11 12.41
N ALA A 94 -3.63 -8.40 11.51
CA ALA A 94 -4.09 -7.41 10.55
C ALA A 94 -4.78 -6.22 11.23
N LEU A 95 -5.62 -6.47 12.26
CA LEU A 95 -6.27 -5.42 13.05
C LEU A 95 -5.26 -4.62 13.90
N GLU A 96 -4.31 -5.28 14.52
CA GLU A 96 -3.23 -4.61 15.27
C GLU A 96 -2.44 -3.64 14.37
N MET A 97 -2.13 -4.05 13.14
CA MET A 97 -1.46 -3.17 12.18
C MET A 97 -2.36 -2.02 11.71
N ALA A 98 -3.69 -2.20 11.68
CA ALA A 98 -4.66 -1.25 11.14
C ALA A 98 -5.07 -0.15 12.13
N LEU A 99 -5.00 -0.42 13.42
CA LEU A 99 -5.51 0.40 14.52
C LEU A 99 -4.40 1.02 15.34
#